data_3260421eef83ff0a61927a2406909c10
#
_entry.id   3260421eef83ff0a61927a2406909c10
#
_cell.length_a   1.000
_cell.length_b   1.000
_cell.length_c   1.000
_cell.angle_alpha   90.00
_cell.angle_beta   90.00
_cell.angle_gamma   90.00
#
_symmetry.space_group_name_H-M   'P 1'
#
loop_
_entity.id
_entity.type
_entity.pdbx_description
1 polymer ?
#
loop_
_entity_poly.entity_id
_entity_poly.type
_entity_poly.pdbx_seq_one_letter_code
_entity_poly.pdbx_strand_id
1 'polypeptide(L)'
;MSQPPFRLPRRQFLTKTAAFLAWSQGGLSPGDTPAWLWTGAVTAASATVLCGFERLRGPAPPLLLSTQRDLSAARTVEGRAVPAPSRSSAGRIVVEYALAGLASNREYFGGFTPGSGTLVRFRTFATGPFSFTAAFASCAGGTRLVPMSHVSNSRVFDAIAALDPHVFIHMGDLHYYNLIGAARPLEPLMGRFRRSLDRVLSQEHQALFYRRTPIVYMWDDHDFGPDEADHNSPTRDAARAYYATDVPHYPLPLGANADGPITQRFDIGRVRFLVTDARSERRPAERTLLGQQQFAWLLEELGRAAADRVPLVAWVNPVPWITADGDGNGWGMYAEERAALGRRITSLDLGSRLVMLSGDAHMLAFDDGRNNVNGGFVVAQSGPLDRFVRPKGGPYSHEPPDQKNGQFATLQVEDTGTVLTATLQGHRHLGSGRSVPVPETRLQLRCQGDRCELQPSRPESAAPAPAGTRG
;
A
#
# COMPACT_ATOMS: atom_id res chain seq x y z
N MET A 1 0.72 56.56 -12.08
CA MET A 1 1.68 56.29 -10.98
C MET A 1 2.00 54.78 -11.05
N SER A 2 3.15 54.47 -11.63
CA SER A 2 3.64 53.11 -11.86
C SER A 2 4.49 52.67 -10.65
N GLN A 3 4.18 51.52 -10.09
CA GLN A 3 5.00 50.91 -9.05
C GLN A 3 6.25 50.24 -9.68
N PRO A 4 7.42 50.30 -9.03
CA PRO A 4 8.65 49.70 -9.54
C PRO A 4 8.70 48.18 -9.20
N PRO A 5 9.47 47.36 -9.96
CA PRO A 5 9.56 45.93 -9.77
C PRO A 5 10.38 45.56 -8.53
N PHE A 6 9.88 44.57 -7.79
CA PHE A 6 10.52 43.99 -6.61
C PHE A 6 11.86 43.32 -6.98
N ARG A 7 12.97 43.87 -6.52
CA ARG A 7 14.30 43.22 -6.61
C ARG A 7 14.57 42.43 -5.34
N LEU A 8 14.71 41.12 -5.47
CA LEU A 8 15.21 40.26 -4.40
C LEU A 8 16.69 40.54 -4.11
N PRO A 9 17.15 40.58 -2.86
CA PRO A 9 18.53 40.94 -2.52
C PRO A 9 19.50 39.82 -2.92
N ARG A 10 20.55 40.18 -3.63
CA ARG A 10 21.65 39.32 -4.12
C ARG A 10 22.33 38.42 -3.06
N ARG A 11 22.17 38.72 -1.78
CA ARG A 11 22.76 37.95 -0.68
C ARG A 11 22.12 36.57 -0.45
N GLN A 12 20.86 36.36 -0.83
CA GLN A 12 20.21 35.05 -0.68
C GLN A 12 20.57 34.03 -1.76
N PHE A 13 21.04 34.50 -2.91
CA PHE A 13 21.47 33.63 -4.00
C PHE A 13 22.86 33.03 -3.76
N LEU A 14 23.76 33.80 -3.16
CA LEU A 14 25.13 33.33 -2.86
C LEU A 14 25.21 32.31 -1.72
N THR A 15 24.31 32.39 -0.72
CA THR A 15 24.26 31.40 0.37
C THR A 15 23.71 30.06 -0.10
N LYS A 16 22.76 30.04 -1.03
CA LYS A 16 22.23 28.77 -1.58
C LYS A 16 23.24 28.07 -2.50
N THR A 17 23.98 28.81 -3.28
CA THR A 17 25.02 28.28 -4.18
C THR A 17 26.26 27.79 -3.41
N ALA A 18 26.64 28.44 -2.32
CA ALA A 18 27.75 28.00 -1.48
C ALA A 18 27.42 26.74 -0.68
N ALA A 19 26.18 26.58 -0.19
CA ALA A 19 25.72 25.33 0.44
C ALA A 19 25.71 24.16 -0.56
N PHE A 20 25.29 24.41 -1.80
CA PHE A 20 25.29 23.41 -2.87
C PHE A 20 26.72 22.96 -3.25
N LEU A 21 27.67 23.87 -3.36
CA LEU A 21 29.07 23.55 -3.67
C LEU A 21 29.78 22.83 -2.52
N ALA A 22 29.44 23.13 -1.27
CA ALA A 22 29.99 22.42 -0.10
C ALA A 22 29.47 20.96 -0.02
N TRP A 23 28.24 20.72 -0.45
CA TRP A 23 27.66 19.37 -0.52
C TRP A 23 28.20 18.53 -1.69
N SER A 24 28.50 19.15 -2.83
CA SER A 24 29.03 18.47 -4.01
C SER A 24 30.46 17.98 -3.87
N GLN A 25 31.23 18.47 -2.88
CA GLN A 25 32.63 18.07 -2.64
C GLN A 25 32.87 17.24 -1.37
N GLY A 26 31.90 17.19 -0.45
CA GLY A 26 31.95 16.34 0.74
C GLY A 26 30.96 15.21 0.59
N GLY A 27 31.43 13.96 0.48
CA GLY A 27 30.57 12.79 0.59
C GLY A 27 29.73 12.87 1.87
N LEU A 28 28.52 12.27 1.86
CA LEU A 28 27.69 12.17 3.06
C LEU A 28 28.51 11.66 4.23
N SER A 29 28.47 12.37 5.36
CA SER A 29 29.04 11.85 6.60
C SER A 29 28.33 10.55 7.00
N PRO A 30 29.00 9.59 7.69
CA PRO A 30 28.40 8.33 8.14
C PRO A 30 27.22 8.50 9.11
N GLY A 31 26.39 9.41 9.05
CA GLY A 31 25.18 9.68 9.83
C GLY A 31 24.13 10.41 9.03
N ASP A 32 24.51 10.91 7.86
CA ASP A 32 23.63 11.64 6.94
C ASP A 32 23.07 10.72 5.82
N THR A 33 23.40 9.42 5.89
CA THR A 33 22.80 8.40 5.01
C THR A 33 21.52 7.88 5.65
N PRO A 34 20.39 7.82 4.94
CA PRO A 34 19.17 7.29 5.51
C PRO A 34 19.32 5.78 5.77
N ALA A 35 18.82 5.32 6.90
CA ALA A 35 18.76 3.91 7.24
C ALA A 35 17.74 3.17 6.39
N TRP A 36 16.65 3.85 6.03
CA TRP A 36 15.62 3.33 5.17
C TRP A 36 14.99 4.42 4.29
N LEU A 37 14.44 3.98 3.19
CA LEU A 37 13.65 4.77 2.27
C LEU A 37 12.43 3.96 1.84
N TRP A 38 11.30 4.61 1.68
CA TRP A 38 10.15 4.05 1.00
C TRP A 38 9.39 5.10 0.19
N THR A 39 8.70 4.63 -0.84
CA THR A 39 8.00 5.49 -1.79
C THR A 39 6.52 5.12 -1.81
N GLY A 40 5.66 6.10 -1.90
CA GLY A 40 4.23 5.88 -2.10
C GLY A 40 3.56 7.11 -2.71
N ALA A 41 2.23 7.12 -2.69
CA ALA A 41 1.42 8.18 -3.31
C ALA A 41 1.84 8.52 -4.75
N VAL A 42 2.23 7.49 -5.53
CA VAL A 42 2.65 7.67 -6.91
C VAL A 42 1.44 7.99 -7.78
N THR A 43 1.57 9.02 -8.59
CA THR A 43 0.57 9.42 -9.59
C THR A 43 1.19 9.50 -10.98
N ALA A 44 0.49 10.08 -11.94
CA ALA A 44 1.05 10.36 -13.26
C ALA A 44 2.11 11.48 -13.24
N ALA A 45 2.13 12.33 -12.20
CA ALA A 45 2.96 13.55 -12.17
C ALA A 45 3.68 13.79 -10.83
N SER A 46 3.48 12.91 -9.84
CA SER A 46 4.03 13.09 -8.49
C SER A 46 4.31 11.76 -7.80
N ALA A 47 5.11 11.82 -6.73
CA ALA A 47 5.32 10.74 -5.77
C ALA A 47 5.80 11.33 -4.44
N THR A 48 5.70 10.56 -3.37
CA THR A 48 6.27 10.92 -2.06
C THR A 48 7.34 9.90 -1.69
N VAL A 49 8.51 10.39 -1.28
CA VAL A 49 9.57 9.56 -0.70
C VAL A 49 9.78 9.96 0.74
N LEU A 50 9.71 9.01 1.65
CA LEU A 50 10.06 9.20 3.05
C LEU A 50 11.39 8.51 3.36
N CYS A 51 12.23 9.17 4.13
CA CYS A 51 13.55 8.69 4.54
C CYS A 51 13.71 8.78 6.04
N GLY A 52 14.23 7.71 6.67
CA GLY A 52 14.57 7.70 8.09
C GLY A 52 16.08 7.91 8.30
N PHE A 53 16.47 8.99 8.97
CA PHE A 53 17.86 9.30 9.31
C PHE A 53 18.10 9.08 10.81
N GLU A 54 19.24 8.51 11.16
CA GLU A 54 19.63 8.39 12.57
C GLU A 54 19.93 9.75 13.19
N ARG A 55 20.55 10.63 12.44
CA ARG A 55 20.94 11.99 12.82
C ARG A 55 20.88 12.90 11.61
N LEU A 56 20.61 14.15 11.86
CA LEU A 56 20.88 15.23 10.92
C LEU A 56 21.67 16.29 11.68
N ARG A 57 22.85 16.63 11.19
CA ARG A 57 23.71 17.69 11.76
C ARG A 57 23.35 19.08 11.24
N GLY A 58 22.42 19.16 10.31
CA GLY A 58 21.99 20.37 9.62
C GLY A 58 20.64 20.15 8.93
N PRO A 59 20.33 20.93 7.90
CA PRO A 59 19.16 20.71 7.05
C PRO A 59 19.21 19.31 6.42
N ALA A 60 18.03 18.77 6.08
CA ALA A 60 17.95 17.48 5.39
C ALA A 60 18.73 17.54 4.06
N PRO A 61 19.50 16.48 3.72
CA PRO A 61 20.20 16.44 2.44
C PRO A 61 19.20 16.46 1.29
N PRO A 62 19.46 17.18 0.18
CA PRO A 62 18.60 17.16 -0.98
C PRO A 62 18.64 15.78 -1.65
N LEU A 63 17.46 15.30 -2.06
CA LEU A 63 17.34 14.08 -2.85
C LEU A 63 17.70 14.39 -4.31
N LEU A 64 18.61 13.61 -4.88
CA LEU A 64 18.89 13.59 -6.30
C LEU A 64 17.86 12.73 -7.01
N LEU A 65 17.16 13.28 -7.99
CA LEU A 65 16.12 12.58 -8.76
C LEU A 65 16.46 12.61 -10.24
N SER A 66 16.53 11.43 -10.87
CA SER A 66 16.88 11.27 -12.29
C SER A 66 16.03 10.17 -12.94
N THR A 67 15.97 10.19 -14.27
CA THR A 67 15.50 9.07 -15.08
C THR A 67 16.62 8.09 -15.44
N GLN A 68 17.86 8.41 -15.03
CA GLN A 68 19.03 7.56 -15.21
C GLN A 68 19.41 6.92 -13.87
N ARG A 69 19.71 5.62 -13.89
CA ARG A 69 20.00 4.84 -12.67
C ARG A 69 21.29 5.31 -11.94
N ASP A 70 22.24 5.84 -12.67
CA ASP A 70 23.48 6.40 -12.15
C ASP A 70 23.33 7.81 -11.57
N LEU A 71 22.10 8.34 -11.59
CA LEU A 71 21.74 9.69 -11.18
C LEU A 71 22.42 10.79 -12.02
N SER A 72 22.89 10.47 -13.23
CA SER A 72 23.36 11.49 -14.17
C SER A 72 22.18 12.42 -14.55
N ALA A 73 22.48 13.69 -14.77
CA ALA A 73 21.49 14.74 -15.04
C ALA A 73 20.37 14.82 -13.97
N ALA A 74 20.67 14.45 -12.71
CA ALA A 74 19.71 14.54 -11.63
C ALA A 74 19.34 15.99 -11.32
N ARG A 75 18.06 16.21 -11.01
CA ARG A 75 17.61 17.41 -10.32
C ARG A 75 17.59 17.20 -8.83
N THR A 76 17.75 18.24 -8.05
CA THR A 76 17.63 18.20 -6.60
C THR A 76 16.19 18.44 -6.15
N VAL A 77 15.78 17.73 -5.12
CA VAL A 77 14.52 17.93 -4.43
C VAL A 77 14.82 18.16 -2.95
N GLU A 78 14.38 19.30 -2.43
CA GLU A 78 14.58 19.65 -1.03
C GLU A 78 13.71 18.76 -0.12
N GLY A 79 14.32 18.29 0.98
CA GLY A 79 13.63 17.48 1.98
C GLY A 79 13.05 18.37 3.08
N ARG A 80 11.86 18.00 3.56
CA ARG A 80 11.21 18.60 4.73
C ARG A 80 11.24 17.61 5.88
N ALA A 81 11.91 17.96 6.98
CA ALA A 81 11.82 17.14 8.18
C ALA A 81 10.38 17.13 8.69
N VAL A 82 9.86 15.94 8.90
CA VAL A 82 8.54 15.74 9.51
C VAL A 82 8.65 16.08 11.00
N PRO A 83 7.74 16.90 11.58
CA PRO A 83 7.80 17.27 12.97
C PRO A 83 7.92 16.04 13.87
N ALA A 84 8.98 15.96 14.66
CA ALA A 84 9.13 14.91 15.64
C ALA A 84 8.24 15.22 16.85
N PRO A 85 7.50 14.24 17.37
CA PRO A 85 7.05 14.32 18.74
C PRO A 85 8.32 14.34 19.60
N SER A 86 8.35 15.11 20.67
CA SER A 86 9.47 15.48 21.52
C SER A 86 10.81 14.69 21.38
N ARG A 87 11.95 15.36 21.60
CA ARG A 87 13.32 14.79 21.53
C ARG A 87 13.56 13.54 22.41
N SER A 88 12.64 13.19 23.29
CA SER A 88 12.73 12.04 24.20
C SER A 88 12.19 10.72 23.59
N SER A 89 11.48 10.76 22.48
CA SER A 89 11.04 9.55 21.78
C SER A 89 12.09 9.14 20.76
N ALA A 90 13.09 8.38 21.20
CA ALA A 90 14.17 7.84 20.38
C ALA A 90 13.62 7.11 19.12
N GLY A 91 13.49 7.83 18.04
CA GLY A 91 13.18 7.35 16.71
C GLY A 91 14.05 8.08 15.71
N ARG A 92 14.11 7.60 14.50
CA ARG A 92 14.81 8.27 13.41
C ARG A 92 14.12 9.58 13.05
N ILE A 93 14.91 10.50 12.52
CA ILE A 93 14.38 11.73 11.93
C ILE A 93 13.79 11.34 10.58
N VAL A 94 12.50 11.53 10.41
CA VAL A 94 11.80 11.28 9.14
C VAL A 94 11.85 12.54 8.29
N VAL A 95 12.25 12.39 7.04
CA VAL A 95 12.30 13.47 6.04
C VAL A 95 11.42 13.09 4.87
N GLU A 96 10.54 13.99 4.50
CA GLU A 96 9.66 13.89 3.34
C GLU A 96 10.27 14.62 2.14
N TYR A 97 10.24 13.96 0.99
CA TYR A 97 10.55 14.53 -0.32
C TYR A 97 9.31 14.44 -1.19
N ALA A 98 8.65 15.57 -1.38
CA ALA A 98 7.49 15.69 -2.26
C ALA A 98 7.97 15.86 -3.71
N LEU A 99 7.78 14.85 -4.51
CA LEU A 99 8.20 14.83 -5.91
C LEU A 99 7.04 15.30 -6.79
N ALA A 100 7.23 16.42 -7.48
CA ALA A 100 6.24 17.00 -8.38
C ALA A 100 6.82 17.28 -9.77
N GLY A 101 5.95 17.50 -10.75
CA GLY A 101 6.34 17.80 -12.12
C GLY A 101 7.04 16.63 -12.81
N LEU A 102 6.64 15.41 -12.49
CA LEU A 102 7.17 14.20 -13.09
C LEU A 102 6.50 13.96 -14.45
N ALA A 103 7.23 13.33 -15.36
CA ALA A 103 6.66 12.82 -16.60
C ALA A 103 5.84 11.56 -16.34
N SER A 104 4.70 11.46 -17.01
CA SER A 104 3.79 10.30 -16.96
C SER A 104 4.43 9.05 -17.55
N ASN A 105 4.13 7.88 -17.00
CA ASN A 105 4.62 6.57 -17.46
C ASN A 105 6.15 6.53 -17.58
N ARG A 106 6.86 7.11 -16.61
CA ARG A 106 8.31 7.24 -16.60
C ARG A 106 8.93 6.61 -15.36
N GLU A 107 10.03 5.89 -15.55
CA GLU A 107 10.83 5.36 -14.46
C GLU A 107 11.74 6.46 -13.89
N TYR A 108 11.82 6.51 -12.56
CA TYR A 108 12.65 7.43 -11.80
C TYR A 108 13.50 6.69 -10.79
N PHE A 109 14.69 7.24 -10.56
CA PHE A 109 15.65 6.80 -9.56
C PHE A 109 15.99 7.97 -8.65
N GLY A 110 16.05 7.70 -7.35
CA GLY A 110 16.40 8.70 -6.36
C GLY A 110 17.49 8.22 -5.42
N GLY A 111 18.31 9.11 -4.93
CA GLY A 111 19.41 8.83 -3.99
C GLY A 111 20.10 10.10 -3.55
N PHE A 112 21.14 9.97 -2.73
CA PHE A 112 21.82 11.14 -2.14
C PHE A 112 23.23 11.36 -2.71
N THR A 113 23.80 10.34 -3.32
CA THR A 113 25.13 10.40 -3.94
C THR A 113 25.10 9.63 -5.24
N PRO A 114 25.64 10.18 -6.36
CA PRO A 114 25.75 9.43 -7.61
C PRO A 114 26.54 8.13 -7.36
N GLY A 115 26.06 7.03 -7.95
CA GLY A 115 26.69 5.71 -7.79
C GLY A 115 26.50 5.04 -6.42
N SER A 116 25.78 5.64 -5.47
CA SER A 116 25.47 5.02 -4.19
C SER A 116 24.53 3.83 -4.33
N GLY A 117 24.72 2.78 -3.53
CA GLY A 117 23.84 1.61 -3.50
C GLY A 117 22.44 1.87 -2.93
N THR A 118 22.16 3.08 -2.44
CA THR A 118 20.91 3.45 -1.77
C THR A 118 20.00 4.18 -2.74
N LEU A 119 19.44 3.45 -3.71
CA LEU A 119 18.54 4.00 -4.71
C LEU A 119 17.09 3.69 -4.37
N VAL A 120 16.25 4.71 -4.48
CA VAL A 120 14.81 4.56 -4.65
C VAL A 120 14.54 4.37 -6.14
N ARG A 121 13.64 3.48 -6.49
CA ARG A 121 13.13 3.26 -7.84
C ARG A 121 11.62 3.27 -7.81
N PHE A 122 11.00 3.98 -8.73
CA PHE A 122 9.57 3.92 -8.96
C PHE A 122 9.22 4.31 -10.40
N ARG A 123 8.03 3.92 -10.85
CA ARG A 123 7.48 4.36 -12.12
C ARG A 123 6.21 5.17 -11.86
N THR A 124 6.12 6.36 -12.47
CA THR A 124 4.87 7.14 -12.50
C THR A 124 3.83 6.43 -13.35
N PHE A 125 2.57 6.55 -12.94
CA PHE A 125 1.46 5.98 -13.70
C PHE A 125 1.15 6.80 -14.95
N ALA A 126 0.28 6.29 -15.82
CA ALA A 126 -0.26 7.10 -16.90
C ALA A 126 -1.67 7.57 -16.55
N THR A 127 -2.10 8.68 -17.17
CA THR A 127 -3.51 9.06 -17.24
C THR A 127 -4.15 8.37 -18.43
N GLY A 128 -5.34 7.80 -18.24
CA GLY A 128 -6.02 7.02 -19.29
C GLY A 128 -5.53 5.57 -19.37
N PRO A 129 -5.49 4.95 -20.56
CA PRO A 129 -5.10 3.55 -20.71
C PRO A 129 -3.68 3.30 -20.21
N PHE A 130 -3.54 2.34 -19.28
CA PHE A 130 -2.27 1.99 -18.69
C PHE A 130 -2.26 0.54 -18.19
N SER A 131 -1.30 -0.25 -18.66
CA SER A 131 -1.10 -1.61 -18.21
C SER A 131 -0.13 -1.62 -17.02
N PHE A 132 -0.51 -2.34 -15.96
CA PHE A 132 0.28 -2.39 -14.72
C PHE A 132 0.07 -3.69 -13.96
N THR A 133 0.94 -3.97 -13.03
CA THR A 133 0.80 -5.03 -12.02
C THR A 133 0.80 -4.40 -10.64
N ALA A 134 -0.24 -4.64 -9.84
CA ALA A 134 -0.26 -4.41 -8.41
C ALA A 134 -0.12 -5.75 -7.70
N ALA A 135 0.86 -5.89 -6.79
CA ALA A 135 0.90 -7.01 -5.86
C ALA A 135 0.18 -6.59 -4.57
N PHE A 136 -0.48 -7.53 -3.89
CA PHE A 136 -1.18 -7.24 -2.65
C PHE A 136 -1.15 -8.42 -1.68
N ALA A 137 -1.03 -8.11 -0.39
CA ALA A 137 -1.05 -9.08 0.70
C ALA A 137 -1.17 -8.39 2.07
N SER A 138 -1.29 -9.19 3.12
CA SER A 138 -1.36 -8.77 4.51
C SER A 138 -0.54 -9.69 5.42
N CYS A 139 -0.50 -9.38 6.71
CA CYS A 139 -0.03 -10.28 7.77
C CYS A 139 1.45 -10.64 7.65
N ALA A 140 2.31 -9.60 7.79
CA ALA A 140 3.77 -9.68 7.76
C ALA A 140 4.36 -9.72 9.17
N GLY A 141 4.55 -10.89 9.74
CA GLY A 141 5.13 -11.02 11.08
C GLY A 141 5.48 -12.46 11.44
N GLY A 142 6.72 -12.66 11.75
CA GLY A 142 7.47 -13.87 11.98
C GLY A 142 6.79 -15.22 12.24
N THR A 143 7.46 -16.26 11.81
CA THR A 143 7.06 -17.67 11.98
C THR A 143 7.19 -18.16 13.42
N ARG A 144 6.46 -19.25 13.76
CA ARG A 144 6.47 -19.92 15.08
C ARG A 144 7.84 -20.43 15.56
N LEU A 145 8.88 -20.43 14.72
CA LEU A 145 10.16 -21.08 14.99
C LEU A 145 11.21 -20.17 15.70
N VAL A 146 10.96 -18.86 15.76
CA VAL A 146 11.77 -17.93 16.53
C VAL A 146 10.84 -17.27 17.55
N PRO A 147 11.25 -17.01 18.80
CA PRO A 147 10.40 -16.37 19.78
C PRO A 147 9.87 -15.07 19.21
N MET A 148 8.63 -15.12 18.78
CA MET A 148 7.77 -14.12 18.11
C MET A 148 8.54 -12.93 17.52
N SER A 149 9.06 -13.07 16.30
CA SER A 149 9.46 -11.91 15.51
C SER A 149 8.19 -11.09 15.22
N HIS A 150 8.10 -9.91 15.80
CA HIS A 150 6.96 -9.00 15.56
C HIS A 150 7.03 -8.35 14.19
N VAL A 151 8.11 -8.53 13.45
CA VAL A 151 8.34 -8.00 12.11
C VAL A 151 8.83 -9.10 11.18
N SER A 152 8.48 -9.01 9.93
CA SER A 152 8.93 -9.94 8.90
C SER A 152 10.34 -9.61 8.42
N ASN A 153 11.14 -10.64 8.18
CA ASN A 153 12.35 -10.58 7.34
C ASN A 153 12.32 -11.72 6.31
N SER A 154 11.13 -12.06 5.84
CA SER A 154 10.92 -13.19 4.93
C SER A 154 11.34 -12.88 3.51
N ARG A 155 11.93 -13.86 2.84
CA ARG A 155 12.23 -13.80 1.40
C ARG A 155 10.98 -13.81 0.50
N VAL A 156 9.78 -13.82 1.06
CA VAL A 156 8.55 -13.58 0.30
C VAL A 156 8.59 -12.22 -0.38
N PHE A 157 9.21 -11.21 0.24
CA PHE A 157 9.40 -9.89 -0.38
C PHE A 157 10.31 -9.93 -1.60
N ASP A 158 11.35 -10.79 -1.61
CA ASP A 158 12.18 -11.03 -2.80
C ASP A 158 11.35 -11.65 -3.92
N ALA A 159 10.46 -12.59 -3.57
CA ALA A 159 9.58 -13.25 -4.52
C ALA A 159 8.55 -12.30 -5.15
N ILE A 160 8.01 -11.37 -4.36
CA ILE A 160 7.14 -10.29 -4.87
C ILE A 160 7.95 -9.34 -5.77
N ALA A 161 9.16 -8.94 -5.33
CA ALA A 161 10.04 -8.06 -6.09
C ALA A 161 10.42 -8.66 -7.47
N ALA A 162 10.56 -9.99 -7.56
CA ALA A 162 10.86 -10.68 -8.80
C ALA A 162 9.77 -10.58 -9.87
N LEU A 163 8.52 -10.26 -9.48
CA LEU A 163 7.40 -9.98 -10.40
C LEU A 163 7.40 -8.53 -10.88
N ASP A 164 8.32 -7.69 -10.41
CA ASP A 164 8.48 -6.27 -10.74
C ASP A 164 7.16 -5.46 -10.70
N PRO A 165 6.37 -5.51 -9.60
CA PRO A 165 5.10 -4.82 -9.54
C PRO A 165 5.30 -3.30 -9.52
N HIS A 166 4.37 -2.57 -10.16
CA HIS A 166 4.35 -1.11 -10.16
C HIS A 166 4.02 -0.53 -8.78
N VAL A 167 3.26 -1.29 -7.99
CA VAL A 167 2.84 -0.93 -6.64
C VAL A 167 2.59 -2.18 -5.81
N PHE A 168 2.89 -2.10 -4.52
CA PHE A 168 2.50 -3.10 -3.54
C PHE A 168 1.44 -2.52 -2.59
N ILE A 169 0.32 -3.23 -2.47
CA ILE A 169 -0.77 -2.86 -1.56
C ILE A 169 -0.65 -3.75 -0.32
N HIS A 170 -0.21 -3.17 0.78
CA HIS A 170 -0.12 -3.85 2.07
C HIS A 170 -1.41 -3.61 2.86
N MET A 171 -2.20 -4.67 3.03
CA MET A 171 -3.54 -4.61 3.61
C MET A 171 -3.53 -4.93 5.12
N GLY A 172 -2.65 -4.25 5.86
CA GLY A 172 -2.56 -4.34 7.30
C GLY A 172 -1.70 -5.46 7.84
N ASP A 173 -1.49 -5.40 9.16
CA ASP A 173 -0.56 -6.29 9.86
C ASP A 173 0.87 -6.21 9.30
N LEU A 174 1.36 -4.98 9.10
CA LEU A 174 2.74 -4.72 8.72
C LEU A 174 3.72 -5.18 9.81
N HIS A 175 3.23 -5.27 11.04
CA HIS A 175 3.93 -5.80 12.21
C HIS A 175 2.93 -6.29 13.27
N TYR A 176 3.41 -7.06 14.24
CA TYR A 176 2.60 -7.65 15.32
C TYR A 176 3.02 -7.15 16.71
N TYR A 177 3.37 -5.87 16.84
CA TYR A 177 3.75 -5.29 18.14
C TYR A 177 2.56 -5.10 19.07
N ASN A 178 1.33 -5.14 18.57
CA ASN A 178 0.11 -4.95 19.37
C ASN A 178 0.27 -3.74 20.29
N LEU A 179 0.38 -2.55 19.71
CA LEU A 179 0.75 -1.34 20.44
C LEU A 179 -0.24 -1.05 21.57
N ILE A 180 -0.11 -1.81 22.66
CA ILE A 180 -0.93 -1.70 23.87
C ILE A 180 -0.51 -0.43 24.61
N GLY A 181 -1.43 0.50 24.79
CA GLY A 181 -1.23 1.69 25.59
C GLY A 181 -2.38 1.89 26.57
N ALA A 182 -2.09 1.98 27.88
CA ALA A 182 -2.98 2.73 28.74
C ALA A 182 -3.07 4.17 28.21
N ALA A 183 -4.19 4.89 28.44
CA ALA A 183 -4.33 6.29 28.07
C ALA A 183 -3.06 7.07 28.45
N ARG A 184 -2.26 7.42 27.45
CA ARG A 184 -0.95 8.07 27.61
C ARG A 184 -0.88 9.28 26.69
N PRO A 185 -0.06 10.29 27.01
CA PRO A 185 0.17 11.39 26.09
C PRO A 185 0.48 10.91 24.67
N LEU A 186 0.01 11.62 23.67
CA LEU A 186 0.12 11.33 22.25
C LEU A 186 1.59 11.05 21.81
N GLU A 187 2.52 11.86 22.25
CA GLU A 187 3.91 11.82 21.84
C GLU A 187 4.65 10.50 22.15
N PRO A 188 4.56 9.92 23.37
CA PRO A 188 5.16 8.62 23.65
C PRO A 188 4.58 7.49 22.80
N LEU A 189 3.29 7.56 22.46
CA LEU A 189 2.63 6.57 21.59
C LEU A 189 3.12 6.70 20.15
N MET A 190 3.21 7.90 19.60
CA MET A 190 3.80 8.13 18.28
C MET A 190 5.24 7.60 18.20
N GLY A 191 6.03 7.80 19.23
CA GLY A 191 7.38 7.23 19.32
C GLY A 191 7.41 5.70 19.26
N ARG A 192 6.36 5.01 19.73
CA ARG A 192 6.22 3.55 19.59
C ARG A 192 5.91 3.16 18.15
N PHE A 193 4.96 3.82 17.50
CA PHE A 193 4.64 3.62 16.08
C PHE A 193 5.89 3.81 15.21
N ARG A 194 6.61 4.91 15.40
CA ARG A 194 7.87 5.17 14.68
C ARG A 194 8.91 4.09 14.87
N ARG A 195 9.11 3.60 16.10
CA ARG A 195 10.06 2.51 16.36
C ARG A 195 9.61 1.20 15.71
N SER A 196 8.32 0.92 15.66
CA SER A 196 7.80 -0.27 14.98
C SER A 196 8.06 -0.21 13.47
N LEU A 197 7.74 0.92 12.84
CA LEU A 197 8.03 1.18 11.44
C LEU A 197 9.53 1.09 11.14
N ASP A 198 10.34 1.72 11.98
CA ASP A 198 11.81 1.71 11.86
C ASP A 198 12.37 0.28 11.84
N ARG A 199 11.83 -0.60 12.69
CA ARG A 199 12.20 -2.01 12.71
C ARG A 199 11.74 -2.75 11.45
N VAL A 200 10.55 -2.47 10.94
CA VAL A 200 10.05 -3.03 9.68
C VAL A 200 10.97 -2.64 8.53
N LEU A 201 11.17 -1.33 8.34
CA LEU A 201 11.92 -0.79 7.21
C LEU A 201 13.44 -1.02 7.31
N SER A 202 13.92 -1.52 8.46
CA SER A 202 15.32 -1.93 8.66
C SER A 202 15.56 -3.43 8.42
N GLN A 203 14.49 -4.23 8.17
CA GLN A 203 14.67 -5.64 7.81
C GLN A 203 15.20 -5.75 6.38
N GLU A 204 16.19 -6.61 6.15
CA GLU A 204 16.93 -6.69 4.89
C GLU A 204 16.00 -6.84 3.67
N HIS A 205 15.15 -7.86 3.67
CA HIS A 205 14.27 -8.15 2.54
C HIS A 205 13.20 -7.09 2.34
N GLN A 206 12.57 -6.60 3.41
CA GLN A 206 11.60 -5.52 3.34
C GLN A 206 12.24 -4.20 2.90
N ALA A 207 13.40 -3.83 3.46
CA ALA A 207 14.11 -2.61 3.09
C ALA A 207 14.49 -2.58 1.60
N LEU A 208 14.98 -3.70 1.07
CA LEU A 208 15.32 -3.82 -0.35
C LEU A 208 14.07 -3.74 -1.24
N PHE A 209 12.97 -4.34 -0.80
CA PHE A 209 11.71 -4.33 -1.52
C PHE A 209 11.10 -2.92 -1.59
N TYR A 210 10.93 -2.25 -0.44
CA TYR A 210 10.29 -0.92 -0.38
C TYR A 210 11.12 0.20 -1.02
N ARG A 211 12.42 -0.01 -1.22
CA ARG A 211 13.26 0.90 -2.02
C ARG A 211 12.95 0.84 -3.52
N ARG A 212 12.37 -0.26 -4.00
CA ARG A 212 12.17 -0.53 -5.44
C ARG A 212 10.73 -0.59 -5.85
N THR A 213 9.82 -0.73 -4.90
CA THR A 213 8.39 -0.90 -5.14
C THR A 213 7.62 0.11 -4.30
N PRO A 214 6.90 1.03 -4.93
CA PRO A 214 6.01 1.94 -4.21
C PRO A 214 4.96 1.18 -3.41
N ILE A 215 4.62 1.72 -2.24
CA ILE A 215 3.62 1.13 -1.35
C ILE A 215 2.32 1.93 -1.32
N VAL A 216 1.21 1.22 -1.24
CA VAL A 216 -0.05 1.67 -0.67
C VAL A 216 -0.24 0.86 0.59
N TYR A 217 -0.16 1.50 1.74
CA TYR A 217 -0.33 0.83 3.03
C TYR A 217 -1.60 1.29 3.71
N MET A 218 -2.28 0.36 4.33
CA MET A 218 -3.33 0.58 5.30
C MET A 218 -3.07 -0.29 6.51
N TRP A 219 -3.46 0.15 7.69
CA TRP A 219 -3.36 -0.67 8.88
C TRP A 219 -4.46 -1.73 8.98
N ASP A 220 -4.19 -2.74 9.81
CA ASP A 220 -5.21 -3.56 10.44
C ASP A 220 -5.04 -3.47 11.96
N ASP A 221 -5.53 -4.43 12.76
CA ASP A 221 -5.55 -4.29 14.21
C ASP A 221 -4.16 -4.30 14.85
N HIS A 222 -3.28 -5.20 14.46
CA HIS A 222 -1.97 -5.36 15.11
C HIS A 222 -1.00 -4.19 14.91
N ASP A 223 -1.16 -3.43 13.83
CA ASP A 223 -0.39 -2.21 13.58
C ASP A 223 -1.14 -0.93 13.94
N PHE A 224 -2.45 -0.99 14.16
CA PHE A 224 -3.26 0.11 14.70
C PHE A 224 -3.27 0.14 16.24
N GLY A 225 -3.36 -1.02 16.89
CA GLY A 225 -3.49 -1.15 18.33
C GLY A 225 -3.28 -2.57 18.84
N PRO A 226 -4.02 -2.98 19.88
CA PRO A 226 -4.10 -4.39 20.29
C PRO A 226 -4.91 -5.21 19.30
N ASP A 227 -4.82 -6.55 19.44
CA ASP A 227 -5.65 -7.53 18.71
C ASP A 227 -7.13 -7.12 18.74
N GLU A 228 -7.78 -7.12 17.59
CA GLU A 228 -9.17 -6.68 17.39
C GLU A 228 -9.46 -5.21 17.79
N ALA A 229 -8.45 -4.33 17.75
CA ALA A 229 -8.60 -2.91 18.09
C ALA A 229 -9.73 -2.20 17.30
N ASP A 230 -10.38 -1.28 17.97
CA ASP A 230 -11.50 -0.51 17.45
C ASP A 230 -11.38 1.00 17.80
N HIS A 231 -12.44 1.79 17.59
CA HIS A 231 -12.47 3.22 17.86
C HIS A 231 -12.15 3.62 19.32
N ASN A 232 -12.30 2.69 20.28
CA ASN A 232 -11.96 2.89 21.68
C ASN A 232 -10.49 2.66 21.99
N SER A 233 -9.70 2.23 20.99
CA SER A 233 -8.27 1.99 21.21
C SER A 233 -7.58 3.26 21.73
N PRO A 234 -6.85 3.19 22.86
CA PRO A 234 -6.09 4.32 23.37
C PRO A 234 -4.96 4.76 22.43
N THR A 235 -4.68 3.99 21.39
CA THR A 235 -3.68 4.29 20.37
C THR A 235 -4.24 5.07 19.19
N ARG A 236 -5.56 5.19 19.03
CA ARG A 236 -6.27 5.73 17.87
C ARG A 236 -5.72 7.06 17.35
N ASP A 237 -5.64 8.06 18.22
CA ASP A 237 -5.19 9.39 17.81
C ASP A 237 -3.70 9.40 17.45
N ALA A 238 -2.89 8.62 18.17
CA ALA A 238 -1.47 8.47 17.86
C ALA A 238 -1.24 7.70 16.55
N ALA A 239 -2.05 6.68 16.25
CA ALA A 239 -2.01 5.94 15.01
C ALA A 239 -2.33 6.85 13.81
N ARG A 240 -3.38 7.66 13.93
CA ARG A 240 -3.78 8.65 12.90
C ARG A 240 -2.69 9.69 12.65
N ALA A 241 -2.17 10.29 13.73
CA ALA A 241 -1.10 11.28 13.64
C ALA A 241 0.18 10.69 13.02
N TYR A 242 0.56 9.48 13.44
CA TYR A 242 1.68 8.74 12.86
C TYR A 242 1.46 8.46 11.38
N TYR A 243 0.30 7.95 10.99
CA TYR A 243 0.00 7.63 9.60
C TYR A 243 0.10 8.87 8.70
N ALA A 244 -0.52 9.96 9.11
CA ALA A 244 -0.52 11.22 8.35
C ALA A 244 0.89 11.83 8.16
N THR A 245 1.86 11.45 8.99
CA THR A 245 3.21 12.05 8.95
C THR A 245 4.32 11.11 8.51
N ASP A 246 4.22 9.84 8.83
CA ASP A 246 5.32 8.88 8.66
C ASP A 246 5.04 7.80 7.59
N VAL A 247 3.84 7.81 6.98
CA VAL A 247 3.45 6.91 5.91
C VAL A 247 3.28 7.68 4.61
N PRO A 248 3.87 7.26 3.48
CA PRO A 248 3.59 7.90 2.20
C PRO A 248 2.20 7.49 1.72
N HIS A 249 1.26 8.44 1.67
CA HIS A 249 -0.14 8.19 1.38
C HIS A 249 -0.71 9.18 0.36
N TYR A 250 -1.78 8.79 -0.34
CA TYR A 250 -2.60 9.70 -1.12
C TYR A 250 -3.38 10.64 -0.19
N PRO A 251 -3.99 11.72 -0.69
CA PRO A 251 -4.78 12.61 0.15
C PRO A 251 -5.79 11.84 1.01
N LEU A 252 -5.91 12.22 2.27
CA LEU A 252 -6.84 11.65 3.24
C LEU A 252 -8.09 12.55 3.31
N PRO A 253 -9.15 12.27 2.55
CA PRO A 253 -10.29 13.18 2.42
C PRO A 253 -11.07 13.39 3.74
N LEU A 254 -10.99 12.43 4.65
CA LEU A 254 -11.66 12.48 5.95
C LEU A 254 -10.69 12.63 7.13
N GLY A 255 -9.39 12.57 6.90
CA GLY A 255 -8.35 12.54 7.93
C GLY A 255 -7.19 13.49 7.66
N ALA A 256 -7.39 14.56 6.87
CA ALA A 256 -6.32 15.46 6.45
C ALA A 256 -5.54 16.11 7.62
N ASN A 257 -6.20 16.30 8.78
CA ASN A 257 -5.59 16.83 9.99
C ASN A 257 -5.27 15.75 11.04
N ALA A 258 -5.17 14.48 10.61
CA ALA A 258 -5.00 13.32 11.50
C ALA A 258 -6.15 13.13 12.51
N ASP A 259 -7.34 13.64 12.22
CA ASP A 259 -8.55 13.60 13.07
C ASP A 259 -9.61 12.61 12.58
N GLY A 260 -9.43 12.02 11.40
CA GLY A 260 -10.35 11.09 10.76
C GLY A 260 -9.71 9.78 10.30
N PRO A 261 -10.49 8.91 9.66
CA PRO A 261 -10.01 7.64 9.13
C PRO A 261 -9.02 7.85 7.97
N ILE A 262 -8.16 6.85 7.74
CA ILE A 262 -7.12 6.87 6.71
C ILE A 262 -7.65 6.48 5.32
N THR A 263 -8.87 6.87 5.00
CA THR A 263 -9.46 6.65 3.67
C THR A 263 -8.64 7.30 2.57
N GLN A 264 -8.49 6.60 1.44
CA GLN A 264 -7.80 7.13 0.29
C GLN A 264 -8.57 6.80 -0.99
N ARG A 265 -8.47 7.70 -1.98
CA ARG A 265 -8.86 7.45 -3.36
C ARG A 265 -7.72 7.83 -4.28
N PHE A 266 -7.43 6.95 -5.24
CA PHE A 266 -6.47 7.21 -6.31
C PHE A 266 -6.81 6.38 -7.54
N ASP A 267 -6.29 6.78 -8.69
CA ASP A 267 -6.49 6.08 -9.95
C ASP A 267 -5.12 5.61 -10.50
N ILE A 268 -5.05 4.39 -11.00
CA ILE A 268 -3.93 3.88 -11.79
C ILE A 268 -4.47 3.57 -13.19
N GLY A 269 -4.10 4.41 -14.16
CA GLY A 269 -4.71 4.33 -15.48
C GLY A 269 -6.21 4.56 -15.39
N ARG A 270 -6.99 3.57 -15.82
CA ARG A 270 -8.46 3.58 -15.77
C ARG A 270 -9.03 2.73 -14.64
N VAL A 271 -8.23 2.31 -13.68
CA VAL A 271 -8.68 1.59 -12.48
C VAL A 271 -8.72 2.54 -11.30
N ARG A 272 -9.88 2.64 -10.64
CA ARG A 272 -10.07 3.44 -9.42
C ARG A 272 -9.87 2.59 -8.19
N PHE A 273 -8.99 3.02 -7.31
CA PHE A 273 -8.77 2.40 -6.01
C PHE A 273 -9.47 3.21 -4.92
N LEU A 274 -10.25 2.51 -4.09
CA LEU A 274 -10.88 3.04 -2.89
C LEU A 274 -10.34 2.28 -1.69
N VAL A 275 -9.68 2.96 -0.77
CA VAL A 275 -9.11 2.37 0.45
C VAL A 275 -9.94 2.79 1.64
N THR A 276 -10.38 1.84 2.44
CA THR A 276 -11.21 2.10 3.64
C THR A 276 -10.50 1.62 4.91
N ASP A 277 -10.63 2.42 5.97
CA ASP A 277 -10.11 2.15 7.30
C ASP A 277 -11.13 1.30 8.09
N ALA A 278 -10.75 0.07 8.42
CA ALA A 278 -11.63 -0.87 9.11
C ALA A 278 -11.44 -0.90 10.63
N ARG A 279 -10.62 0.00 11.20
CA ARG A 279 -10.30 -0.04 12.64
C ARG A 279 -10.63 1.25 13.39
N SER A 280 -10.23 2.41 12.87
CA SER A 280 -10.29 3.65 13.65
C SER A 280 -11.71 4.20 13.87
N GLU A 281 -12.69 3.77 13.08
CA GLU A 281 -14.12 4.08 13.25
C GLU A 281 -14.98 2.84 13.53
N ARG A 282 -14.36 1.65 13.66
CA ARG A 282 -15.06 0.41 13.98
C ARG A 282 -15.76 0.51 15.33
N ARG A 283 -17.08 0.25 15.35
CA ARG A 283 -17.93 0.30 16.56
C ARG A 283 -18.77 -0.96 16.64
N PRO A 284 -18.27 -2.02 17.26
CA PRO A 284 -18.98 -3.29 17.36
C PRO A 284 -20.35 -3.19 18.02
N ALA A 285 -20.48 -2.38 19.09
CA ALA A 285 -21.74 -2.15 19.80
C ALA A 285 -22.80 -1.45 18.92
N GLU A 286 -22.37 -0.57 18.02
CA GLU A 286 -23.23 0.15 17.08
C GLU A 286 -23.39 -0.59 15.74
N ARG A 287 -22.74 -1.75 15.59
CA ARG A 287 -22.72 -2.58 14.38
C ARG A 287 -22.29 -1.82 13.12
N THR A 288 -21.30 -0.93 13.25
CA THR A 288 -20.66 -0.27 12.12
C THR A 288 -19.16 -0.54 12.09
N LEU A 289 -18.65 -0.90 10.90
CA LEU A 289 -17.23 -1.09 10.64
C LEU A 289 -16.58 0.22 10.19
N LEU A 290 -17.25 0.96 9.34
CA LEU A 290 -16.71 2.17 8.69
C LEU A 290 -17.02 3.46 9.45
N GLY A 291 -18.02 3.44 10.33
CA GLY A 291 -18.59 4.65 10.90
C GLY A 291 -19.31 5.52 9.87
N GLN A 292 -20.08 6.48 10.34
CA GLN A 292 -21.02 7.24 9.51
C GLN A 292 -20.34 8.03 8.38
N GLN A 293 -19.26 8.73 8.68
CA GLN A 293 -18.61 9.61 7.70
C GLN A 293 -17.93 8.81 6.57
N GLN A 294 -17.21 7.78 6.93
CA GLN A 294 -16.53 6.94 5.94
C GLN A 294 -17.53 6.12 5.10
N PHE A 295 -18.60 5.64 5.71
CA PHE A 295 -19.68 4.97 5.00
C PHE A 295 -20.31 5.89 3.95
N ALA A 296 -20.66 7.13 4.33
CA ALA A 296 -21.21 8.11 3.40
C ALA A 296 -20.23 8.46 2.27
N TRP A 297 -18.94 8.65 2.59
CA TRP A 297 -17.89 8.88 1.61
C TRP A 297 -17.77 7.73 0.61
N LEU A 298 -17.79 6.48 1.09
CA LEU A 298 -17.69 5.31 0.21
C LEU A 298 -18.90 5.21 -0.74
N LEU A 299 -20.13 5.47 -0.25
CA LEU A 299 -21.32 5.50 -1.08
C LEU A 299 -21.23 6.58 -2.18
N GLU A 300 -20.67 7.74 -1.85
CA GLU A 300 -20.45 8.83 -2.80
C GLU A 300 -19.39 8.46 -3.85
N GLU A 301 -18.25 7.89 -3.44
CA GLU A 301 -17.18 7.47 -4.37
C GLU A 301 -17.62 6.34 -5.31
N LEU A 302 -18.42 5.40 -4.82
CA LEU A 302 -19.06 4.39 -5.67
C LEU A 302 -20.01 5.05 -6.69
N GLY A 303 -20.78 6.04 -6.24
CA GLY A 303 -21.64 6.83 -7.14
C GLY A 303 -20.84 7.59 -8.21
N ARG A 304 -19.73 8.21 -7.83
CA ARG A 304 -18.80 8.89 -8.75
C ARG A 304 -18.18 7.90 -9.75
N ALA A 305 -17.74 6.72 -9.26
CA ALA A 305 -17.17 5.70 -10.13
C ALA A 305 -18.17 5.22 -11.19
N ALA A 306 -19.45 5.10 -10.82
CA ALA A 306 -20.52 4.77 -11.76
C ALA A 306 -20.77 5.89 -12.77
N ALA A 307 -20.89 7.14 -12.31
CA ALA A 307 -21.10 8.33 -13.15
C ALA A 307 -19.94 8.57 -14.13
N ASP A 308 -18.73 8.40 -13.68
CA ASP A 308 -17.50 8.52 -14.48
C ASP A 308 -17.28 7.32 -15.43
N ARG A 309 -18.14 6.30 -15.36
CA ARG A 309 -18.01 5.04 -16.11
C ARG A 309 -16.65 4.38 -15.97
N VAL A 310 -16.12 4.39 -14.74
CA VAL A 310 -14.83 3.76 -14.44
C VAL A 310 -14.87 2.27 -14.81
N PRO A 311 -13.99 1.78 -15.68
CA PRO A 311 -14.04 0.39 -16.14
C PRO A 311 -13.86 -0.64 -15.04
N LEU A 312 -13.01 -0.36 -14.04
CA LEU A 312 -12.77 -1.24 -12.91
C LEU A 312 -12.57 -0.45 -11.62
N VAL A 313 -13.25 -0.85 -10.57
CA VAL A 313 -13.08 -0.33 -9.21
C VAL A 313 -12.41 -1.41 -8.35
N ALA A 314 -11.29 -1.07 -7.73
CA ALA A 314 -10.62 -1.90 -6.74
C ALA A 314 -10.88 -1.32 -5.34
N TRP A 315 -11.71 -2.00 -4.54
CA TRP A 315 -11.98 -1.61 -3.16
C TRP A 315 -11.04 -2.37 -2.23
N VAL A 316 -10.17 -1.67 -1.52
CA VAL A 316 -9.20 -2.22 -0.59
C VAL A 316 -9.72 -2.06 0.84
N ASN A 317 -9.90 -3.18 1.52
CA ASN A 317 -10.32 -3.22 2.92
C ASN A 317 -9.68 -4.45 3.61
N PRO A 318 -9.05 -4.33 4.78
CA PRO A 318 -8.32 -5.44 5.37
C PRO A 318 -9.24 -6.58 5.83
N VAL A 319 -10.49 -6.28 6.21
CA VAL A 319 -11.38 -7.25 6.88
C VAL A 319 -12.11 -8.15 5.87
N PRO A 320 -12.21 -9.48 6.13
CA PRO A 320 -12.90 -10.43 5.25
C PRO A 320 -14.36 -10.07 4.99
N TRP A 321 -14.75 -10.01 3.70
CA TRP A 321 -16.11 -9.69 3.29
C TRP A 321 -17.08 -10.86 3.39
N ILE A 322 -16.65 -12.04 2.94
CA ILE A 322 -17.47 -13.25 2.90
C ILE A 322 -17.35 -13.97 4.24
N THR A 323 -18.23 -13.62 5.17
CA THR A 323 -18.36 -14.24 6.50
C THR A 323 -19.83 -14.38 6.85
N ALA A 324 -20.17 -15.36 7.69
CA ALA A 324 -21.54 -15.54 8.16
C ALA A 324 -22.04 -14.33 8.95
N ASP A 325 -23.34 -14.05 8.91
CA ASP A 325 -23.93 -12.98 9.72
C ASP A 325 -23.71 -13.25 11.20
N GLY A 326 -23.23 -12.24 11.93
CA GLY A 326 -22.87 -12.35 13.34
C GLY A 326 -21.45 -12.85 13.59
N ASP A 327 -20.69 -13.24 12.56
CA ASP A 327 -19.28 -13.63 12.71
C ASP A 327 -18.41 -12.40 13.03
N GLY A 328 -17.79 -12.41 14.20
CA GLY A 328 -16.93 -11.33 14.69
C GLY A 328 -15.61 -11.16 13.91
N ASN A 329 -15.24 -12.14 13.09
CA ASN A 329 -13.98 -12.14 12.33
C ASN A 329 -14.05 -11.41 10.98
N GLY A 330 -15.16 -10.71 10.68
CA GLY A 330 -15.31 -10.05 9.39
C GLY A 330 -16.54 -9.18 9.28
N TRP A 331 -16.93 -8.86 8.07
CA TRP A 331 -18.09 -8.05 7.76
C TRP A 331 -19.43 -8.66 8.22
N GLY A 332 -19.47 -9.95 8.55
CA GLY A 332 -20.67 -10.59 9.08
C GLY A 332 -21.17 -9.98 10.37
N MET A 333 -20.29 -9.46 11.21
CA MET A 333 -20.66 -8.71 12.42
C MET A 333 -21.43 -7.43 12.10
N TYR A 334 -21.22 -6.87 10.92
CA TYR A 334 -21.79 -5.63 10.41
C TYR A 334 -22.77 -5.88 9.26
N ALA A 335 -23.60 -6.92 9.39
CA ALA A 335 -24.43 -7.45 8.32
C ALA A 335 -25.35 -6.40 7.67
N GLU A 336 -25.92 -5.48 8.45
CA GLU A 336 -26.79 -4.41 7.93
C GLU A 336 -26.00 -3.39 7.07
N GLU A 337 -24.82 -2.96 7.54
CA GLU A 337 -23.94 -2.05 6.82
C GLU A 337 -23.42 -2.74 5.54
N ARG A 338 -22.98 -4.00 5.63
CA ARG A 338 -22.60 -4.83 4.48
C ARG A 338 -23.72 -4.95 3.44
N ALA A 339 -24.94 -5.26 3.89
CA ALA A 339 -26.09 -5.39 3.01
C ALA A 339 -26.45 -4.04 2.35
N ALA A 340 -26.33 -2.93 3.06
CA ALA A 340 -26.55 -1.59 2.50
C ALA A 340 -25.55 -1.25 1.39
N LEU A 341 -24.26 -1.56 1.59
CA LEU A 341 -23.21 -1.44 0.57
C LEU A 341 -23.50 -2.34 -0.63
N GLY A 342 -23.86 -3.62 -0.39
CA GLY A 342 -24.25 -4.56 -1.45
C GLY A 342 -25.40 -4.04 -2.30
N ARG A 343 -26.47 -3.54 -1.67
CA ARG A 343 -27.60 -2.91 -2.39
C ARG A 343 -27.17 -1.69 -3.20
N ARG A 344 -26.29 -0.85 -2.65
CA ARG A 344 -25.78 0.32 -3.37
C ARG A 344 -24.96 -0.09 -4.59
N ILE A 345 -24.05 -1.04 -4.45
CA ILE A 345 -23.21 -1.58 -5.54
C ILE A 345 -24.11 -2.13 -6.65
N THR A 346 -25.13 -2.92 -6.29
CA THR A 346 -26.11 -3.46 -7.25
C THR A 346 -26.91 -2.35 -7.94
N SER A 347 -27.39 -1.35 -7.18
CA SER A 347 -28.18 -0.24 -7.76
C SER A 347 -27.38 0.64 -8.73
N LEU A 348 -26.07 0.63 -8.64
CA LEU A 348 -25.15 1.37 -9.51
C LEU A 348 -24.61 0.52 -10.67
N ASP A 349 -25.03 -0.74 -10.79
CA ASP A 349 -24.51 -1.72 -11.77
C ASP A 349 -22.97 -1.85 -11.71
N LEU A 350 -22.41 -1.84 -10.48
CA LEU A 350 -20.98 -1.95 -10.24
C LEU A 350 -20.53 -3.39 -9.96
N GLY A 351 -21.43 -4.33 -9.71
CA GLY A 351 -21.08 -5.70 -9.28
C GLY A 351 -20.12 -6.39 -10.24
N SER A 352 -20.30 -6.27 -11.53
CA SER A 352 -19.44 -6.91 -12.54
C SER A 352 -18.05 -6.27 -12.68
N ARG A 353 -17.88 -5.01 -12.26
CA ARG A 353 -16.64 -4.21 -12.42
C ARG A 353 -16.05 -3.72 -11.12
N LEU A 354 -16.42 -4.35 -10.00
CA LEU A 354 -15.82 -4.14 -8.70
C LEU A 354 -15.08 -5.38 -8.27
N VAL A 355 -13.86 -5.21 -7.81
CA VAL A 355 -13.07 -6.22 -7.11
C VAL A 355 -12.72 -5.72 -5.73
N MET A 356 -12.93 -6.55 -4.69
CA MET A 356 -12.48 -6.24 -3.35
C MET A 356 -11.17 -6.97 -3.07
N LEU A 357 -10.17 -6.24 -2.61
CA LEU A 357 -8.90 -6.78 -2.13
C LEU A 357 -8.93 -6.78 -0.60
N SER A 358 -8.72 -7.93 0.01
CA SER A 358 -8.93 -8.17 1.44
C SER A 358 -7.78 -8.90 2.10
N GLY A 359 -7.57 -8.66 3.40
CA GLY A 359 -6.50 -9.22 4.25
C GLY A 359 -7.02 -9.97 5.48
N ASP A 360 -6.29 -9.92 6.59
CA ASP A 360 -6.62 -10.44 7.93
C ASP A 360 -6.87 -11.97 8.03
N ALA A 361 -7.49 -12.57 7.04
CA ALA A 361 -7.96 -13.94 7.11
C ALA A 361 -6.87 -15.02 7.09
N HIS A 362 -5.60 -14.64 7.03
CA HIS A 362 -4.47 -15.58 7.01
C HIS A 362 -4.64 -16.73 6.01
N MET A 363 -5.21 -16.44 4.85
CA MET A 363 -5.47 -17.38 3.76
C MET A 363 -5.37 -16.70 2.40
N LEU A 364 -5.23 -17.53 1.37
CA LEU A 364 -5.36 -17.13 -0.03
C LEU A 364 -6.65 -17.75 -0.57
N ALA A 365 -7.63 -16.95 -0.94
CA ALA A 365 -8.89 -17.43 -1.50
C ALA A 365 -9.57 -16.33 -2.32
N PHE A 366 -10.17 -16.70 -3.44
CA PHE A 366 -10.92 -15.77 -4.28
C PHE A 366 -12.37 -16.25 -4.42
N ASP A 367 -13.27 -15.29 -4.58
CA ASP A 367 -14.65 -15.54 -4.95
C ASP A 367 -15.01 -14.76 -6.22
N ASP A 368 -15.60 -15.45 -7.16
CA ASP A 368 -16.03 -14.88 -8.44
C ASP A 368 -17.38 -14.14 -8.36
N GLY A 369 -17.86 -13.91 -7.15
CA GLY A 369 -19.14 -13.28 -6.86
C GLY A 369 -20.27 -14.26 -6.54
N ARG A 370 -20.11 -15.56 -6.82
CA ARG A 370 -21.19 -16.57 -6.62
C ARG A 370 -21.54 -16.79 -5.15
N ASN A 371 -20.59 -16.68 -4.25
CA ASN A 371 -20.82 -16.80 -2.80
C ASN A 371 -20.96 -15.43 -2.13
N ASN A 372 -20.73 -14.35 -2.85
CA ASN A 372 -20.93 -12.98 -2.38
C ASN A 372 -22.39 -12.55 -2.57
N VAL A 373 -23.27 -12.91 -1.63
CA VAL A 373 -24.70 -12.55 -1.67
C VAL A 373 -24.95 -11.04 -1.50
N ASN A 374 -23.96 -10.28 -1.06
CA ASN A 374 -24.04 -8.84 -0.84
C ASN A 374 -23.34 -8.07 -1.96
N GLY A 375 -23.94 -8.02 -3.15
CA GLY A 375 -23.48 -7.23 -4.28
C GLY A 375 -22.87 -8.02 -5.44
N GLY A 376 -22.56 -9.33 -5.28
CA GLY A 376 -22.15 -10.24 -6.36
C GLY A 376 -20.82 -9.90 -7.04
N PHE A 377 -20.00 -9.04 -6.43
CA PHE A 377 -18.70 -8.65 -6.96
C PHE A 377 -17.58 -9.63 -6.55
N VAL A 378 -16.48 -9.59 -7.29
CA VAL A 378 -15.29 -10.40 -7.03
C VAL A 378 -14.63 -10.01 -5.72
N VAL A 379 -14.26 -10.99 -4.91
CA VAL A 379 -13.49 -10.82 -3.66
C VAL A 379 -12.18 -11.59 -3.76
N ALA A 380 -11.06 -10.92 -3.50
CA ALA A 380 -9.73 -11.51 -3.47
C ALA A 380 -9.12 -11.36 -2.08
N GLN A 381 -9.14 -12.44 -1.32
CA GLN A 381 -8.52 -12.56 -0.01
C GLN A 381 -7.06 -12.98 -0.17
N SER A 382 -6.10 -12.22 0.41
CA SER A 382 -4.68 -12.46 0.20
C SER A 382 -3.83 -12.27 1.45
N GLY A 383 -3.13 -13.33 1.82
CA GLY A 383 -2.19 -13.47 2.92
C GLY A 383 -2.09 -14.95 3.32
N PRO A 384 -1.37 -15.27 4.40
CA PRO A 384 -0.40 -14.42 5.09
C PRO A 384 0.95 -14.38 4.37
N LEU A 385 1.65 -13.25 4.46
CA LEU A 385 3.02 -13.14 3.92
C LEU A 385 3.98 -14.11 4.61
N ASP A 386 4.04 -14.09 5.93
CA ASP A 386 4.83 -15.04 6.71
C ASP A 386 4.25 -15.34 8.11
N ARG A 387 3.03 -14.88 8.39
CA ARG A 387 2.28 -15.28 9.58
C ARG A 387 1.76 -16.71 9.43
N PHE A 388 1.36 -17.34 10.53
CA PHE A 388 0.76 -18.68 10.49
C PHE A 388 -0.62 -18.65 9.81
N VAL A 389 -0.94 -19.74 9.15
CA VAL A 389 -2.25 -19.95 8.51
C VAL A 389 -3.36 -20.06 9.57
N ARG A 390 -4.42 -19.28 9.39
CA ARG A 390 -5.64 -19.30 10.22
C ARG A 390 -6.82 -18.80 9.39
N PRO A 391 -7.35 -19.63 8.47
CA PRO A 391 -8.42 -19.20 7.57
C PRO A 391 -9.63 -18.64 8.32
N LYS A 392 -10.16 -17.53 7.82
CA LYS A 392 -11.36 -16.87 8.32
C LYS A 392 -12.32 -16.62 7.16
N GLY A 393 -13.62 -16.78 7.40
CA GLY A 393 -14.67 -16.55 6.40
C GLY A 393 -14.83 -17.66 5.37
N GLY A 394 -15.55 -17.36 4.30
CA GLY A 394 -15.92 -18.32 3.25
C GLY A 394 -17.40 -18.74 3.32
N PRO A 395 -17.80 -19.67 2.44
CA PRO A 395 -16.94 -20.34 1.46
C PRO A 395 -16.53 -19.41 0.31
N TYR A 396 -15.37 -19.65 -0.26
CA TYR A 396 -14.88 -18.98 -1.48
C TYR A 396 -14.94 -19.94 -2.67
N SER A 397 -15.18 -19.43 -3.87
CA SER A 397 -15.29 -20.26 -5.07
C SER A 397 -13.95 -20.81 -5.60
N HIS A 398 -12.84 -20.16 -5.21
CA HIS A 398 -11.50 -20.44 -5.66
C HIS A 398 -10.52 -20.43 -4.49
N GLU A 399 -10.26 -21.62 -3.96
CA GLU A 399 -9.33 -21.81 -2.84
C GLU A 399 -8.32 -22.90 -3.17
N PRO A 400 -7.04 -22.74 -2.76
CA PRO A 400 -6.09 -23.84 -2.85
C PRO A 400 -6.50 -24.96 -1.87
N PRO A 401 -6.26 -26.23 -2.21
CA PRO A 401 -6.58 -27.35 -1.34
C PRO A 401 -5.76 -27.33 -0.05
N ASP A 402 -4.69 -26.56 0.00
CA ASP A 402 -3.73 -26.52 1.07
C ASP A 402 -3.23 -25.08 1.29
N GLN A 403 -3.67 -24.46 2.36
CA GLN A 403 -3.26 -23.12 2.77
C GLN A 403 -1.86 -23.15 3.37
N LYS A 404 -1.01 -22.21 2.98
CA LYS A 404 0.37 -22.06 3.48
C LYS A 404 0.63 -20.61 3.91
N ASN A 405 1.71 -20.38 4.64
CA ASN A 405 2.31 -19.06 4.72
C ASN A 405 3.14 -18.75 3.45
N GLY A 406 3.57 -17.52 3.28
CA GLY A 406 4.28 -17.10 2.07
C GLY A 406 3.34 -16.90 0.89
N GLN A 407 2.09 -16.53 1.15
CA GLN A 407 1.07 -16.31 0.13
C GLN A 407 0.85 -14.81 -0.11
N PHE A 408 0.68 -14.46 -1.37
CA PHE A 408 0.32 -13.12 -1.82
C PHE A 408 -0.43 -13.21 -3.15
N ALA A 409 -0.98 -12.10 -3.62
CA ALA A 409 -1.66 -12.09 -4.91
C ALA A 409 -1.23 -10.90 -5.77
N THR A 410 -1.56 -10.97 -7.05
CA THR A 410 -1.38 -9.88 -8.02
C THR A 410 -2.70 -9.55 -8.70
N LEU A 411 -2.90 -8.27 -8.97
CA LEU A 411 -3.86 -7.73 -9.93
C LEU A 411 -3.05 -7.22 -11.12
N GLN A 412 -3.06 -7.96 -12.21
CA GLN A 412 -2.46 -7.56 -13.47
C GLN A 412 -3.53 -6.95 -14.37
N VAL A 413 -3.30 -5.73 -14.80
CA VAL A 413 -4.19 -4.99 -15.72
C VAL A 413 -3.49 -4.80 -17.05
N GLU A 414 -4.13 -5.26 -18.11
CA GLU A 414 -3.76 -5.01 -19.49
C GLU A 414 -4.84 -4.10 -20.09
N ASP A 415 -4.46 -2.89 -20.49
CA ASP A 415 -5.39 -1.88 -20.95
C ASP A 415 -4.99 -1.35 -22.34
N THR A 416 -5.80 -1.70 -23.34
CA THR A 416 -5.63 -1.28 -24.74
C THR A 416 -6.34 0.02 -25.07
N GLY A 417 -7.06 0.63 -24.11
CA GLY A 417 -7.93 1.79 -24.32
C GLY A 417 -9.37 1.41 -24.66
N THR A 418 -9.59 0.37 -25.44
CA THR A 418 -10.93 -0.16 -25.76
C THR A 418 -11.35 -1.29 -24.83
N VAL A 419 -10.40 -2.16 -24.50
CA VAL A 419 -10.60 -3.30 -23.60
C VAL A 419 -9.60 -3.22 -22.45
N LEU A 420 -10.10 -3.41 -21.24
CA LEU A 420 -9.29 -3.60 -20.05
C LEU A 420 -9.46 -5.06 -19.60
N THR A 421 -8.36 -5.79 -19.49
CA THR A 421 -8.34 -7.13 -18.94
C THR A 421 -7.66 -7.08 -17.57
N ALA A 422 -8.38 -7.51 -16.53
CA ALA A 422 -7.85 -7.59 -15.17
C ALA A 422 -7.72 -9.06 -14.75
N THR A 423 -6.51 -9.49 -14.45
CA THR A 423 -6.23 -10.84 -13.98
C THR A 423 -5.82 -10.81 -12.51
N LEU A 424 -6.60 -11.46 -11.66
CA LEU A 424 -6.24 -11.77 -10.28
C LEU A 424 -5.53 -13.12 -10.27
N GLN A 425 -4.37 -13.20 -9.64
CA GLN A 425 -3.59 -14.43 -9.53
C GLN A 425 -3.00 -14.55 -8.13
N GLY A 426 -3.29 -15.64 -7.45
CA GLY A 426 -2.63 -16.01 -6.19
C GLY A 426 -1.26 -16.63 -6.44
N HIS A 427 -0.34 -16.39 -5.53
CA HIS A 427 1.04 -16.88 -5.58
C HIS A 427 1.45 -17.49 -4.25
N ARG A 428 2.38 -18.42 -4.31
CA ARG A 428 3.03 -19.05 -3.14
C ARG A 428 4.54 -18.92 -3.25
N HIS A 429 5.18 -18.45 -2.17
CA HIS A 429 6.62 -18.40 -2.04
C HIS A 429 7.21 -19.80 -1.79
N LEU A 430 8.33 -20.12 -2.42
CA LEU A 430 9.00 -21.41 -2.34
C LEU A 430 10.26 -21.43 -1.45
N GLY A 431 10.44 -20.46 -0.57
CA GLY A 431 11.61 -20.39 0.34
C GLY A 431 12.89 -19.81 -0.26
N SER A 432 13.03 -19.76 -1.57
CA SER A 432 14.24 -19.32 -2.29
C SER A 432 14.19 -17.91 -2.86
N GLY A 433 13.20 -17.08 -2.45
CA GLY A 433 12.93 -15.78 -3.08
C GLY A 433 12.27 -15.90 -4.45
N ARG A 434 11.68 -17.05 -4.75
CA ARG A 434 10.87 -17.33 -5.95
C ARG A 434 9.44 -17.66 -5.53
N SER A 435 8.49 -17.39 -6.41
CA SER A 435 7.09 -17.79 -6.22
C SER A 435 6.60 -18.58 -7.40
N VAL A 436 5.54 -19.33 -7.15
CA VAL A 436 4.76 -20.01 -8.19
C VAL A 436 3.33 -19.53 -8.12
N PRO A 437 2.63 -19.42 -9.26
CA PRO A 437 1.18 -19.18 -9.26
C PRO A 437 0.47 -20.36 -8.58
N VAL A 438 -0.64 -20.04 -7.91
CA VAL A 438 -1.59 -21.01 -7.35
C VAL A 438 -2.75 -21.10 -8.33
N PRO A 439 -2.83 -22.19 -9.14
CA PRO A 439 -3.77 -22.28 -10.27
C PRO A 439 -5.24 -22.11 -9.85
N GLU A 440 -5.60 -22.64 -8.67
CA GLU A 440 -6.95 -22.57 -8.13
C GLU A 440 -7.41 -21.15 -7.83
N THR A 441 -6.47 -20.22 -7.59
CA THR A 441 -6.73 -18.81 -7.32
C THR A 441 -6.39 -17.93 -8.51
N ARG A 442 -7.11 -18.13 -9.61
CA ARG A 442 -7.01 -17.32 -10.82
C ARG A 442 -8.39 -16.91 -11.31
N LEU A 443 -8.60 -15.60 -11.42
CA LEU A 443 -9.79 -14.99 -12.01
C LEU A 443 -9.39 -13.96 -13.05
N GLN A 444 -10.15 -13.87 -14.13
CA GLN A 444 -9.93 -12.88 -15.18
C GLN A 444 -11.24 -12.17 -15.52
N LEU A 445 -11.20 -10.85 -15.47
CA LEU A 445 -12.27 -9.96 -15.88
C LEU A 445 -11.88 -9.28 -17.18
N ARG A 446 -12.79 -9.30 -18.16
CA ARG A 446 -12.63 -8.55 -19.41
C ARG A 446 -13.67 -7.45 -19.46
N CYS A 447 -13.20 -6.21 -19.40
CA CYS A 447 -14.05 -5.02 -19.34
C CYS A 447 -14.04 -4.28 -20.67
N GLN A 448 -15.23 -3.94 -21.18
CA GLN A 448 -15.41 -3.11 -22.36
C GLN A 448 -16.47 -2.04 -22.05
N GLY A 449 -16.07 -0.78 -22.16
CA GLY A 449 -16.86 0.32 -21.62
C GLY A 449 -17.02 0.20 -20.10
N ASP A 450 -18.25 0.15 -19.64
CA ASP A 450 -18.64 0.05 -18.23
C ASP A 450 -19.16 -1.34 -17.82
N ARG A 451 -18.88 -2.37 -18.63
CA ARG A 451 -19.23 -3.77 -18.34
C ARG A 451 -18.02 -4.65 -18.32
N CYS A 452 -17.94 -5.49 -17.30
CA CYS A 452 -16.93 -6.54 -17.21
C CYS A 452 -17.60 -7.91 -17.19
N GLU A 453 -16.94 -8.88 -17.80
CA GLU A 453 -17.34 -10.27 -17.82
C GLU A 453 -16.23 -11.12 -17.26
N LEU A 454 -16.58 -12.05 -16.37
CA LEU A 454 -15.66 -13.09 -15.93
C LEU A 454 -15.36 -14.02 -17.11
N GLN A 455 -14.07 -14.22 -17.36
CA GLN A 455 -13.65 -15.15 -18.39
C GLN A 455 -13.50 -16.55 -17.78
N PRO A 456 -13.89 -17.61 -18.50
CA PRO A 456 -13.68 -18.95 -18.05
C PRO A 456 -12.19 -19.19 -17.81
N SER A 457 -11.85 -19.84 -16.70
CA SER A 457 -10.48 -20.25 -16.40
C SER A 457 -10.00 -21.21 -17.49
N ARG A 458 -9.18 -20.75 -18.43
CA ARG A 458 -8.52 -21.67 -19.36
C ARG A 458 -7.50 -22.45 -18.54
N PRO A 459 -7.49 -23.80 -18.61
CA PRO A 459 -6.37 -24.54 -18.11
C PRO A 459 -5.14 -24.06 -18.89
N GLU A 460 -4.08 -23.67 -18.20
CA GLU A 460 -2.79 -23.39 -18.82
C GLU A 460 -2.43 -24.64 -19.64
N SER A 461 -2.33 -24.50 -20.97
CA SER A 461 -1.80 -25.57 -21.81
C SER A 461 -0.40 -25.88 -21.27
N ALA A 462 -0.20 -27.08 -20.78
CA ALA A 462 1.11 -27.54 -20.32
C ALA A 462 2.14 -27.14 -21.39
N ALA A 463 3.15 -26.38 -20.97
CA ALA A 463 4.26 -26.03 -21.86
C ALA A 463 4.78 -27.33 -22.50
N PRO A 464 5.01 -27.37 -23.82
CA PRO A 464 5.49 -28.57 -24.44
C PRO A 464 6.80 -28.99 -23.78
N ALA A 465 6.85 -30.23 -23.35
CA ALA A 465 8.06 -30.84 -22.79
C ALA A 465 9.23 -30.60 -23.76
N PRO A 466 10.42 -30.21 -23.26
CA PRO A 466 11.57 -30.03 -24.12
C PRO A 466 11.80 -31.33 -24.92
N ALA A 467 11.84 -31.19 -26.23
CA ALA A 467 12.09 -32.33 -27.14
C ALA A 467 13.39 -33.02 -26.72
N GLY A 468 13.25 -34.24 -26.25
CA GLY A 468 14.39 -35.05 -25.86
C GLY A 468 15.31 -35.23 -27.08
N THR A 469 16.51 -34.71 -26.97
CA THR A 469 17.62 -35.05 -27.88
C THR A 469 17.90 -36.53 -27.70
N ARG A 470 17.43 -37.33 -28.64
CA ARG A 470 17.97 -38.66 -28.88
C ARG A 470 19.31 -38.47 -29.57
N GLY A 471 20.35 -38.89 -28.95
CA GLY A 471 21.70 -39.05 -29.48
C GLY A 471 22.43 -40.03 -28.58
#